data_a9a5be41ecf13df9c6392fb342d2caea
#
_entry.id   a9a5be41ecf13df9c6392fb342d2caea
#
_cell.length_a   1.000
_cell.length_b   1.000
_cell.length_c   1.000
_cell.angle_alpha   90.00
_cell.angle_beta   90.00
_cell.angle_gamma   90.00
#
_symmetry.space_group_name_H-M   'P 1'
#
loop_
_entity.id
_entity.type
_entity.pdbx_description
1 polymer ?
#
loop_
_entity_poly.entity_id
_entity_poly.type
_entity_poly.pdbx_seq_one_letter_code
_entity_poly.pdbx_strand_id
1 'polypeptide(L)'
;VQGKISIKTMTDYHLYDFMRCPHKFYFRYIKRREPSSFEWKQMVQSIVNQIIIDYYTSPVEKQTTMLLLKRLEKHWDKVRIGMFASKAEYYIVLAKLTDHLIQFVKNDASKTPPLFLYEKLQTYMDELGVHISLTFEVGEWSTQSFVIKKYVVDANEEMLALFQKLTAVFSYKVFGTLPERIEVVNLMEGTRYESVPKEQDIMAGMNDLYRMKEMLQQLEHYTERTFCSECIGCAFRNECKVDEMQDALIAKNTILH
;
A
#
# COMPACT_ATOMS: atom_id res chain seq x y z
N VAL A 1 -12.86 -29.27 14.23
CA VAL A 1 -11.46 -28.92 13.87
C VAL A 1 -11.55 -27.69 12.99
N GLN A 2 -11.36 -26.50 13.56
CA GLN A 2 -11.30 -25.25 12.81
C GLN A 2 -10.06 -25.29 11.91
N GLY A 3 -10.27 -25.23 10.60
CA GLY A 3 -9.18 -25.30 9.62
C GLY A 3 -8.31 -24.03 9.71
N LYS A 4 -7.04 -24.22 10.08
CA LYS A 4 -6.06 -23.12 10.13
C LYS A 4 -5.48 -22.88 8.73
N ILE A 5 -5.45 -21.62 8.27
CA ILE A 5 -4.85 -21.26 6.98
C ILE A 5 -3.31 -21.35 7.12
N SER A 6 -2.66 -22.10 6.24
CA SER A 6 -1.20 -22.17 6.20
C SER A 6 -0.64 -20.95 5.45
N ILE A 7 0.21 -20.17 6.12
CA ILE A 7 0.88 -19.02 5.54
C ILE A 7 2.37 -19.30 5.49
N LYS A 8 2.95 -19.27 4.29
CA LYS A 8 4.39 -19.45 4.06
C LYS A 8 5.12 -18.11 3.88
N THR A 9 4.44 -17.14 3.29
CA THR A 9 5.01 -15.82 3.02
C THR A 9 3.99 -14.74 3.33
N MET A 10 4.41 -13.74 4.07
CA MET A 10 3.65 -12.51 4.32
C MET A 10 4.33 -11.37 3.55
N THR A 11 3.57 -10.66 2.73
CA THR A 11 4.06 -9.49 2.00
C THR A 11 3.42 -8.23 2.57
N ASP A 12 4.04 -7.08 2.37
CA ASP A 12 3.44 -5.79 2.70
C ASP A 12 2.04 -5.62 2.08
N TYR A 13 1.85 -6.04 0.81
CA TYR A 13 0.55 -6.01 0.14
C TYR A 13 -0.49 -6.91 0.82
N HIS A 14 -0.11 -8.10 1.27
CA HIS A 14 -1.00 -8.99 2.00
C HIS A 14 -1.49 -8.34 3.29
N LEU A 15 -0.59 -7.71 4.02
CA LEU A 15 -0.89 -7.07 5.29
C LEU A 15 -1.79 -5.85 5.10
N TYR A 16 -1.51 -5.01 4.09
CA TYR A 16 -2.35 -3.86 3.75
C TYR A 16 -3.76 -4.26 3.29
N ASP A 17 -3.87 -5.23 2.38
CA ASP A 17 -5.17 -5.69 1.90
C ASP A 17 -5.99 -6.32 3.04
N PHE A 18 -5.34 -7.07 3.94
CA PHE A 18 -6.01 -7.65 5.11
C PHE A 18 -6.51 -6.58 6.08
N MET A 19 -5.69 -5.57 6.39
CA MET A 19 -6.09 -4.46 7.27
C MET A 19 -7.26 -3.67 6.69
N ARG A 20 -7.26 -3.43 5.38
CA ARG A 20 -8.35 -2.73 4.72
C ARG A 20 -9.65 -3.51 4.76
N CYS A 21 -9.60 -4.78 4.41
CA CYS A 21 -10.78 -5.64 4.42
C CYS A 21 -10.38 -7.13 4.42
N PRO A 22 -10.53 -7.86 5.54
CA PRO A 22 -10.25 -9.29 5.60
C PRO A 22 -11.01 -10.12 4.57
N HIS A 23 -12.27 -9.75 4.24
CA HIS A 23 -13.05 -10.46 3.23
C HIS A 23 -12.49 -10.28 1.81
N LYS A 24 -12.09 -9.05 1.44
CA LYS A 24 -11.41 -8.78 0.17
C LYS A 24 -10.13 -9.57 0.06
N PHE A 25 -9.33 -9.61 1.14
CA PHE A 25 -8.13 -10.43 1.23
C PHE A 25 -8.46 -11.92 1.01
N TYR A 26 -9.48 -12.44 1.69
CA TYR A 26 -9.90 -13.83 1.58
C TYR A 26 -10.30 -14.21 0.15
N PHE A 27 -11.16 -13.43 -0.49
CA PHE A 27 -11.55 -13.70 -1.88
C PHE A 27 -10.34 -13.65 -2.82
N ARG A 28 -9.51 -12.64 -2.69
CA ARG A 28 -8.39 -12.42 -3.59
C ARG A 28 -7.28 -13.46 -3.42
N TYR A 29 -6.81 -13.69 -2.20
CA TYR A 29 -5.60 -14.48 -1.95
C TYR A 29 -5.86 -15.91 -1.51
N ILE A 30 -6.93 -16.17 -0.77
CA ILE A 30 -7.26 -17.51 -0.28
C ILE A 30 -8.14 -18.25 -1.29
N LYS A 31 -9.21 -17.61 -1.76
CA LYS A 31 -10.09 -18.19 -2.78
C LYS A 31 -9.61 -18.00 -4.21
N ARG A 32 -8.62 -17.13 -4.44
CA ARG A 32 -8.03 -16.79 -5.76
C ARG A 32 -9.09 -16.40 -6.79
N ARG A 33 -10.06 -15.58 -6.36
CA ARG A 33 -11.10 -15.05 -7.24
C ARG A 33 -10.57 -13.86 -8.00
N GLU A 34 -10.92 -13.78 -9.28
CA GLU A 34 -10.63 -12.60 -10.08
C GLU A 34 -11.59 -11.47 -9.69
N PRO A 35 -11.08 -10.24 -9.52
CA PRO A 35 -11.94 -9.09 -9.21
C PRO A 35 -12.86 -8.77 -10.41
N SER A 36 -14.11 -8.46 -10.14
CA SER A 36 -15.10 -8.12 -11.17
C SER A 36 -14.82 -6.78 -11.87
N SER A 37 -14.06 -5.89 -11.22
CA SER A 37 -13.66 -4.59 -11.74
C SER A 37 -12.30 -4.19 -11.20
N PHE A 38 -11.59 -3.35 -11.94
CA PHE A 38 -10.36 -2.72 -11.46
C PHE A 38 -10.70 -1.45 -10.68
N GLU A 39 -10.23 -1.36 -9.45
CA GLU A 39 -10.34 -0.13 -8.66
C GLU A 39 -9.37 0.92 -9.22
N TRP A 40 -9.86 2.14 -9.46
CA TRP A 40 -9.02 3.22 -9.99
C TRP A 40 -7.79 3.49 -9.12
N LYS A 41 -7.91 3.39 -7.79
CA LYS A 41 -6.77 3.58 -6.87
C LYS A 41 -5.63 2.62 -7.15
N GLN A 42 -5.93 1.34 -7.41
CA GLN A 42 -4.91 0.33 -7.74
C GLN A 42 -4.26 0.60 -9.11
N MET A 43 -5.08 0.99 -10.09
CA MET A 43 -4.56 1.36 -11.43
C MET A 43 -3.65 2.57 -11.33
N VAL A 44 -4.08 3.62 -10.64
CA VAL A 44 -3.30 4.86 -10.46
C VAL A 44 -2.02 4.57 -9.67
N GLN A 45 -2.07 3.72 -8.62
CA GLN A 45 -0.85 3.31 -7.90
C GLN A 45 0.14 2.58 -8.82
N SER A 46 -0.33 1.69 -9.67
CA SER A 46 0.54 1.01 -10.65
C SER A 46 1.20 1.99 -11.61
N ILE A 47 0.47 3.03 -12.03
CA ILE A 47 0.99 4.09 -12.90
C ILE A 47 2.01 4.96 -12.16
N VAL A 48 1.73 5.35 -10.92
CA VAL A 48 2.70 6.06 -10.07
C VAL A 48 4.01 5.27 -9.99
N ASN A 49 3.93 3.98 -9.70
CA ASN A 49 5.11 3.12 -9.61
C ASN A 49 5.92 3.14 -10.91
N GLN A 50 5.26 3.05 -12.07
CA GLN A 50 5.95 3.12 -13.37
C GLN A 50 6.58 4.49 -13.64
N ILE A 51 5.90 5.58 -13.27
CA ILE A 51 6.42 6.93 -13.42
C ILE A 51 7.69 7.10 -12.58
N ILE A 52 7.66 6.67 -11.31
CA ILE A 52 8.80 6.72 -10.40
C ILE A 52 9.97 5.90 -10.94
N ILE A 53 9.72 4.66 -11.37
CA ILE A 53 10.75 3.82 -11.99
C ILE A 53 11.36 4.52 -13.20
N ASP A 54 10.54 4.97 -14.16
CA ASP A 54 11.01 5.62 -15.38
C ASP A 54 11.78 6.92 -15.09
N TYR A 55 11.40 7.64 -14.04
CA TYR A 55 12.07 8.86 -13.62
C TYR A 55 13.46 8.58 -13.03
N TYR A 56 13.55 7.70 -12.04
CA TYR A 56 14.80 7.40 -11.35
C TYR A 56 15.78 6.53 -12.16
N THR A 57 15.31 5.77 -13.14
CA THR A 57 16.18 5.07 -14.09
C THR A 57 16.75 5.98 -15.17
N SER A 58 16.20 7.17 -15.34
CA SER A 58 16.74 8.16 -16.29
C SER A 58 18.01 8.80 -15.72
N PRO A 59 18.99 9.17 -16.58
CA PRO A 59 20.17 9.92 -16.14
C PRO A 59 19.77 11.16 -15.32
N VAL A 60 20.51 11.44 -14.25
CA VAL A 60 20.18 12.52 -13.30
C VAL A 60 20.01 13.87 -14.00
N GLU A 61 20.84 14.16 -15.02
CA GLU A 61 20.75 15.41 -15.80
C GLU A 61 19.45 15.54 -16.59
N LYS A 62 18.77 14.43 -16.84
CA LYS A 62 17.48 14.37 -17.55
C LYS A 62 16.28 14.33 -16.61
N GLN A 63 16.51 14.21 -15.29
CA GLN A 63 15.45 14.17 -14.28
C GLN A 63 14.83 15.57 -14.07
N THR A 64 14.03 16.00 -15.00
CA THR A 64 13.39 17.32 -15.04
C THR A 64 11.87 17.21 -14.85
N THR A 65 11.23 18.32 -14.51
CA THR A 65 9.75 18.40 -14.49
C THR A 65 9.15 17.98 -15.83
N MET A 66 9.77 18.34 -16.95
CA MET A 66 9.28 17.97 -18.27
C MET A 66 9.34 16.45 -18.50
N LEU A 67 10.39 15.78 -18.02
CA LEU A 67 10.46 14.32 -18.08
C LEU A 67 9.32 13.70 -17.27
N LEU A 68 9.08 14.17 -16.05
CA LEU A 68 8.03 13.67 -15.18
C LEU A 68 6.64 13.80 -15.83
N LEU A 69 6.35 14.98 -16.41
CA LEU A 69 5.10 15.21 -17.14
C LEU A 69 4.92 14.30 -18.34
N LYS A 70 5.99 14.11 -19.15
CA LYS A 70 5.96 13.17 -20.27
C LYS A 70 5.73 11.72 -19.85
N ARG A 71 6.28 11.29 -18.70
CA ARG A 71 6.04 9.96 -18.16
C ARG A 71 4.61 9.82 -17.64
N LEU A 72 4.10 10.85 -16.97
CA LEU A 72 2.71 10.89 -16.56
C LEU A 72 1.75 10.77 -17.75
N GLU A 73 1.91 11.61 -18.76
CA GLU A 73 1.10 11.57 -19.99
C GLU A 73 1.11 10.16 -20.61
N LYS A 74 2.30 9.60 -20.84
CA LYS A 74 2.48 8.27 -21.43
C LYS A 74 1.74 7.15 -20.67
N HIS A 75 1.80 7.18 -19.33
CA HIS A 75 1.23 6.10 -18.53
C HIS A 75 -0.25 6.33 -18.20
N TRP A 76 -0.70 7.61 -18.17
CA TRP A 76 -2.07 7.97 -17.84
C TRP A 76 -3.09 7.54 -18.89
N ASP A 77 -2.69 7.33 -20.12
CA ASP A 77 -3.55 6.80 -21.21
C ASP A 77 -4.22 5.46 -20.87
N LYS A 78 -3.69 4.73 -19.89
CA LYS A 78 -4.27 3.47 -19.40
C LYS A 78 -5.44 3.70 -18.42
N VAL A 79 -5.58 4.91 -17.88
CA VAL A 79 -6.62 5.28 -16.91
C VAL A 79 -7.87 5.72 -17.64
N ARG A 80 -8.92 4.95 -17.56
CA ARG A 80 -10.18 5.25 -18.23
C ARG A 80 -11.10 6.05 -17.32
N ILE A 81 -11.76 7.08 -17.87
CA ILE A 81 -12.73 7.93 -17.13
C ILE A 81 -13.81 7.08 -16.47
N GLY A 82 -14.26 6.00 -17.13
CA GLY A 82 -15.30 5.10 -16.60
C GLY A 82 -14.92 4.31 -15.34
N MET A 83 -13.65 4.39 -14.87
CA MET A 83 -13.22 3.81 -13.60
C MET A 83 -13.58 4.69 -12.38
N PHE A 84 -13.97 5.95 -12.62
CA PHE A 84 -14.28 6.95 -11.60
C PHE A 84 -15.78 7.17 -11.49
N ALA A 85 -16.25 7.63 -10.33
CA ALA A 85 -17.65 7.97 -10.12
C ALA A 85 -18.12 9.14 -11.00
N SER A 86 -17.20 10.04 -11.41
CA SER A 86 -17.50 11.16 -12.29
C SER A 86 -16.28 11.64 -13.08
N LYS A 87 -16.55 12.38 -14.19
CA LYS A 87 -15.47 13.08 -14.93
C LYS A 87 -14.72 14.07 -14.05
N ALA A 88 -15.41 14.74 -13.13
CA ALA A 88 -14.79 15.69 -12.21
C ALA A 88 -13.77 14.98 -11.31
N GLU A 89 -14.11 13.84 -10.74
CA GLU A 89 -13.20 13.05 -9.92
C GLU A 89 -11.94 12.64 -10.73
N TYR A 90 -12.11 12.14 -11.95
CA TYR A 90 -10.98 11.80 -12.83
C TYR A 90 -10.00 12.95 -13.01
N TYR A 91 -10.49 14.17 -13.33
CA TYR A 91 -9.61 15.31 -13.52
C TYR A 91 -9.02 15.84 -12.22
N ILE A 92 -9.74 15.76 -11.10
CA ILE A 92 -9.21 16.11 -9.78
C ILE A 92 -8.07 15.18 -9.39
N VAL A 93 -8.23 13.88 -9.60
CA VAL A 93 -7.17 12.90 -9.32
C VAL A 93 -5.95 13.16 -10.19
N LEU A 94 -6.13 13.40 -11.50
CA LEU A 94 -5.03 13.72 -12.41
C LEU A 94 -4.29 15.01 -12.00
N ALA A 95 -5.04 16.06 -11.66
CA ALA A 95 -4.45 17.34 -11.26
C ALA A 95 -3.63 17.21 -9.96
N LYS A 96 -4.22 16.59 -8.93
CA LYS A 96 -3.53 16.35 -7.65
C LYS A 96 -2.27 15.50 -7.85
N LEU A 97 -2.39 14.40 -8.60
CA LEU A 97 -1.25 13.52 -8.89
C LEU A 97 -0.12 14.27 -9.58
N THR A 98 -0.46 15.09 -10.60
CA THR A 98 0.51 15.90 -11.34
C THR A 98 1.25 16.87 -10.43
N ASP A 99 0.51 17.63 -9.64
CA ASP A 99 1.05 18.64 -8.74
C ASP A 99 1.98 18.00 -7.68
N HIS A 100 1.47 16.98 -6.98
CA HIS A 100 2.22 16.35 -5.91
C HIS A 100 3.41 15.51 -6.39
N LEU A 101 3.34 14.89 -7.58
CA LEU A 101 4.53 14.26 -8.17
C LEU A 101 5.62 15.30 -8.48
N ILE A 102 5.26 16.46 -9.02
CA ILE A 102 6.22 17.54 -9.24
C ILE A 102 6.82 18.01 -7.91
N GLN A 103 5.97 18.22 -6.91
CA GLN A 103 6.40 18.71 -5.60
C GLN A 103 7.35 17.75 -4.90
N PHE A 104 7.03 16.46 -4.85
CA PHE A 104 7.73 15.50 -4.00
C PHE A 104 8.78 14.63 -4.73
N VAL A 105 8.65 14.43 -6.03
CA VAL A 105 9.61 13.62 -6.79
C VAL A 105 10.72 14.51 -7.34
N LYS A 106 10.34 15.58 -8.05
CA LYS A 106 11.32 16.42 -8.72
C LYS A 106 12.13 17.27 -7.75
N ASN A 107 11.49 17.83 -6.73
CA ASN A 107 12.18 18.76 -5.79
C ASN A 107 13.08 18.02 -4.79
N ASP A 108 12.80 16.74 -4.53
CA ASP A 108 13.52 15.90 -3.58
C ASP A 108 14.47 14.89 -4.25
N ALA A 109 14.59 14.91 -5.57
CA ALA A 109 15.47 13.99 -6.27
C ALA A 109 16.92 14.17 -5.81
N SER A 110 17.49 13.09 -5.30
CA SER A 110 18.93 13.04 -5.01
C SER A 110 19.72 13.21 -6.30
N LYS A 111 20.91 13.81 -6.19
CA LYS A 111 21.86 13.91 -7.30
C LYS A 111 22.61 12.60 -7.58
N THR A 112 22.33 11.58 -6.80
CA THR A 112 22.94 10.25 -6.94
C THR A 112 21.87 9.23 -7.30
N PRO A 113 22.22 8.16 -8.04
CA PRO A 113 21.31 7.05 -8.28
C PRO A 113 20.78 6.47 -6.97
N PRO A 114 19.53 5.99 -6.94
CA PRO A 114 18.97 5.37 -5.74
C PRO A 114 19.71 4.07 -5.40
N LEU A 115 19.80 3.77 -4.11
CA LEU A 115 20.34 2.52 -3.59
C LEU A 115 19.40 1.34 -3.91
N PHE A 116 18.08 1.56 -3.76
CA PHE A 116 17.00 0.65 -4.12
C PHE A 116 16.02 1.37 -5.03
N LEU A 117 15.48 0.65 -6.02
CA LEU A 117 14.41 1.14 -6.86
C LEU A 117 13.42 0.02 -7.16
N TYR A 118 12.28 0.02 -6.46
CA TYR A 118 11.25 -1.04 -6.52
C TYR A 118 11.83 -2.45 -6.33
N GLU A 119 12.76 -2.56 -5.41
CA GLU A 119 13.41 -3.82 -5.12
C GLU A 119 12.60 -4.63 -4.11
N LYS A 120 12.19 -5.82 -4.52
CA LYS A 120 11.48 -6.76 -3.67
C LYS A 120 12.48 -7.65 -2.97
N LEU A 121 12.64 -7.43 -1.67
CA LEU A 121 13.50 -8.23 -0.83
C LEU A 121 12.67 -9.21 0.02
N GLN A 122 13.29 -10.33 0.40
CA GLN A 122 12.65 -11.36 1.19
C GLN A 122 13.64 -11.93 2.21
N THR A 123 13.15 -12.17 3.41
CA THR A 123 13.92 -12.86 4.47
C THR A 123 13.05 -13.82 5.23
N TYR A 124 13.64 -14.89 5.76
CA TYR A 124 12.96 -15.79 6.67
C TYR A 124 13.04 -15.25 8.10
N MET A 125 11.92 -15.19 8.77
CA MET A 125 11.82 -14.82 10.19
C MET A 125 11.63 -16.08 11.02
N ASP A 126 12.69 -16.54 11.69
CA ASP A 126 12.65 -17.76 12.52
C ASP A 126 11.60 -17.65 13.61
N GLU A 127 11.48 -16.48 14.22
CA GLU A 127 10.53 -16.18 15.31
C GLU A 127 9.08 -16.34 14.85
N LEU A 128 8.82 -16.06 13.57
CA LEU A 128 7.48 -16.17 12.98
C LEU A 128 7.28 -17.49 12.21
N GLY A 129 8.34 -18.19 11.85
CA GLY A 129 8.29 -19.38 11.01
C GLY A 129 7.71 -19.12 9.61
N VAL A 130 7.90 -17.91 9.06
CA VAL A 130 7.43 -17.50 7.73
C VAL A 130 8.44 -16.60 7.05
N HIS A 131 8.36 -16.53 5.72
CA HIS A 131 9.06 -15.51 4.97
C HIS A 131 8.30 -14.17 5.05
N ILE A 132 9.03 -13.08 5.29
CA ILE A 132 8.53 -11.73 5.12
C ILE A 132 9.13 -11.15 3.85
N SER A 133 8.30 -10.56 3.01
CA SER A 133 8.73 -9.88 1.80
C SER A 133 8.23 -8.45 1.78
N LEU A 134 9.14 -7.52 1.55
CA LEU A 134 8.86 -6.09 1.51
C LEU A 134 9.42 -5.49 0.22
N THR A 135 8.66 -4.60 -0.40
CA THR A 135 9.13 -3.85 -1.57
C THR A 135 9.63 -2.48 -1.13
N PHE A 136 10.93 -2.23 -1.33
CA PHE A 136 11.53 -0.91 -1.19
C PHE A 136 11.37 -0.13 -2.49
N GLU A 137 10.55 0.92 -2.46
CA GLU A 137 10.23 1.67 -3.68
C GLU A 137 11.39 2.55 -4.10
N VAL A 138 11.86 3.44 -3.22
CA VAL A 138 13.05 4.25 -3.45
C VAL A 138 13.89 4.25 -2.18
N GLY A 139 15.13 3.82 -2.29
CA GLY A 139 16.14 3.93 -1.23
C GLY A 139 17.24 4.87 -1.65
N GLU A 140 17.62 5.82 -0.82
CA GLU A 140 18.67 6.78 -1.10
C GLU A 140 19.76 6.68 -0.02
N TRP A 141 21.02 6.89 -0.42
CA TRP A 141 22.12 7.01 0.53
C TRP A 141 21.95 8.24 1.41
N SER A 142 22.26 8.11 2.68
CA SER A 142 22.37 9.21 3.61
C SER A 142 23.75 9.22 4.28
N THR A 143 23.99 10.18 5.17
CA THR A 143 25.28 10.31 5.85
C THR A 143 25.56 9.20 6.85
N GLN A 144 24.53 8.64 7.45
CA GLN A 144 24.66 7.61 8.49
C GLN A 144 24.25 6.21 8.02
N SER A 145 23.26 6.13 7.12
CA SER A 145 22.70 4.87 6.69
C SER A 145 22.01 5.06 5.33
N PHE A 146 20.69 4.98 5.27
CA PHE A 146 19.88 5.20 4.07
C PHE A 146 18.50 5.75 4.43
N VAL A 147 17.84 6.37 3.47
CA VAL A 147 16.46 6.86 3.56
C VAL A 147 15.59 6.00 2.68
N ILE A 148 14.43 5.58 3.19
CA ILE A 148 13.42 4.85 2.40
C ILE A 148 12.27 5.81 2.10
N LYS A 149 11.91 5.92 0.81
CA LYS A 149 10.78 6.70 0.33
C LYS A 149 9.72 5.80 -0.30
N LYS A 150 8.47 6.09 -0.01
CA LYS A 150 7.30 5.42 -0.58
C LYS A 150 6.30 6.44 -1.10
N TYR A 151 5.78 6.22 -2.31
CA TYR A 151 4.78 7.07 -2.92
C TYR A 151 3.46 6.32 -3.02
N VAL A 152 2.46 6.75 -2.26
CA VAL A 152 1.16 6.11 -2.21
C VAL A 152 0.06 7.02 -2.75
N VAL A 153 -0.87 6.44 -3.48
CA VAL A 153 -2.05 7.18 -3.96
C VAL A 153 -2.96 7.53 -2.79
N ASP A 154 -3.12 6.56 -1.87
CA ASP A 154 -4.00 6.72 -0.72
C ASP A 154 -3.52 5.82 0.42
N ALA A 155 -3.34 6.37 1.60
CA ALA A 155 -2.99 5.64 2.80
C ALA A 155 -3.59 6.30 4.03
N ASN A 156 -4.11 5.49 4.94
CA ASN A 156 -4.53 5.96 6.26
C ASN A 156 -3.40 5.83 7.29
N GLU A 157 -3.60 6.39 8.47
CA GLU A 157 -2.60 6.38 9.56
C GLU A 157 -2.17 4.97 9.96
N GLU A 158 -3.08 3.99 9.97
CA GLU A 158 -2.78 2.60 10.32
C GLU A 158 -1.83 1.96 9.31
N MET A 159 -2.06 2.21 8.01
CA MET A 159 -1.19 1.74 6.94
C MET A 159 0.20 2.38 7.00
N LEU A 160 0.27 3.68 7.31
CA LEU A 160 1.52 4.41 7.49
C LEU A 160 2.31 3.82 8.67
N ALA A 161 1.66 3.65 9.82
CA ALA A 161 2.27 3.07 11.01
C ALA A 161 2.76 1.63 10.76
N LEU A 162 1.96 0.81 10.07
CA LEU A 162 2.37 -0.54 9.69
C LEU A 162 3.61 -0.52 8.79
N PHE A 163 3.61 0.32 7.75
CA PHE A 163 4.75 0.41 6.82
C PHE A 163 6.05 0.82 7.54
N GLN A 164 5.97 1.80 8.43
CA GLN A 164 7.12 2.25 9.22
C GLN A 164 7.70 1.11 10.07
N LYS A 165 6.85 0.39 10.80
CA LYS A 165 7.26 -0.74 11.64
C LYS A 165 7.82 -1.90 10.81
N LEU A 166 7.15 -2.27 9.71
CA LEU A 166 7.64 -3.32 8.80
C LEU A 166 9.01 -2.96 8.22
N THR A 167 9.18 -1.71 7.80
CA THR A 167 10.44 -1.22 7.26
C THR A 167 11.55 -1.28 8.31
N ALA A 168 11.28 -0.88 9.56
CA ALA A 168 12.23 -0.97 10.65
C ALA A 168 12.66 -2.41 10.95
N VAL A 169 11.70 -3.33 11.14
CA VAL A 169 11.95 -4.74 11.39
C VAL A 169 12.75 -5.37 10.26
N PHE A 170 12.30 -5.16 9.02
CA PHE A 170 12.92 -5.77 7.86
C PHE A 170 14.34 -5.25 7.61
N SER A 171 14.54 -3.93 7.71
CA SER A 171 15.84 -3.30 7.53
C SER A 171 16.84 -3.79 8.57
N TYR A 172 16.45 -3.87 9.82
CA TYR A 172 17.32 -4.40 10.88
C TYR A 172 17.67 -5.87 10.65
N LYS A 173 16.69 -6.70 10.25
CA LYS A 173 16.92 -8.15 10.01
C LYS A 173 17.82 -8.39 8.79
N VAL A 174 17.67 -7.61 7.72
CA VAL A 174 18.39 -7.84 6.45
C VAL A 174 19.71 -7.09 6.37
N PHE A 175 19.75 -5.85 6.83
CA PHE A 175 20.93 -4.98 6.69
C PHE A 175 21.69 -4.79 8.01
N GLY A 176 21.16 -5.26 9.15
CA GLY A 176 21.75 -5.06 10.47
C GLY A 176 21.69 -3.61 10.97
N THR A 177 20.99 -2.73 10.25
CA THR A 177 20.88 -1.30 10.59
C THR A 177 19.50 -0.78 10.26
N LEU A 178 19.08 0.29 10.96
CA LEU A 178 17.85 1.01 10.68
C LEU A 178 18.07 2.07 9.60
N PRO A 179 17.07 2.39 8.78
CA PRO A 179 17.11 3.58 7.95
C PRO A 179 17.18 4.84 8.82
N GLU A 180 17.90 5.84 8.36
CA GLU A 180 17.96 7.14 9.02
C GLU A 180 16.59 7.80 9.09
N ARG A 181 15.81 7.63 8.02
CA ARG A 181 14.46 8.16 7.90
C ARG A 181 13.61 7.31 6.96
N ILE A 182 12.33 7.22 7.27
CA ILE A 182 11.29 6.62 6.41
C ILE A 182 10.33 7.74 6.03
N GLU A 183 10.14 7.95 4.75
CA GLU A 183 9.25 8.95 4.17
C GLU A 183 8.13 8.27 3.38
N VAL A 184 6.88 8.62 3.67
CA VAL A 184 5.72 8.21 2.87
C VAL A 184 5.01 9.44 2.36
N VAL A 185 4.88 9.54 1.06
CA VAL A 185 4.17 10.63 0.37
C VAL A 185 2.79 10.15 -0.03
N ASN A 186 1.74 10.76 0.52
CA ASN A 186 0.36 10.53 0.09
C ASN A 186 0.02 11.51 -1.03
N LEU A 187 -0.10 10.97 -2.24
CA LEU A 187 -0.27 11.77 -3.46
C LEU A 187 -1.68 12.35 -3.62
N MET A 188 -2.69 11.81 -2.94
CA MET A 188 -4.03 12.43 -2.99
C MET A 188 -4.21 13.54 -1.98
N GLU A 189 -3.47 13.51 -0.88
CA GLU A 189 -3.51 14.55 0.15
C GLU A 189 -2.46 15.64 -0.05
N GLY A 190 -1.36 15.33 -0.75
CA GLY A 190 -0.21 16.22 -0.87
C GLY A 190 0.57 16.35 0.43
N THR A 191 0.60 15.28 1.21
CA THR A 191 1.26 15.25 2.52
C THR A 191 2.44 14.30 2.51
N ARG A 192 3.50 14.66 3.26
CA ARG A 192 4.65 13.79 3.54
C ARG A 192 4.65 13.43 5.02
N TYR A 193 4.71 12.14 5.28
CA TYR A 193 4.87 11.58 6.61
C TYR A 193 6.30 11.10 6.77
N GLU A 194 6.98 11.65 7.76
CA GLU A 194 8.37 11.28 8.06
C GLU A 194 8.45 10.62 9.42
N SER A 195 9.25 9.57 9.52
CA SER A 195 9.58 8.95 10.80
C SER A 195 11.06 8.57 10.86
N VAL A 196 11.62 8.68 12.05
CA VAL A 196 12.96 8.20 12.38
C VAL A 196 12.79 6.93 13.21
N PRO A 197 13.01 5.74 12.61
CA PRO A 197 12.82 4.48 13.32
C PRO A 197 13.84 4.32 14.44
N LYS A 198 13.40 3.69 15.53
CA LYS A 198 14.19 3.42 16.73
C LYS A 198 14.19 1.92 17.02
N GLU A 199 15.12 1.45 17.85
CA GLU A 199 15.18 0.04 18.25
C GLU A 199 13.87 -0.47 18.87
N GLN A 200 13.16 0.38 19.61
CA GLN A 200 11.85 0.03 20.15
C GLN A 200 10.80 -0.29 19.08
N ASP A 201 10.93 0.29 17.88
CA ASP A 201 9.98 0.06 16.78
C ASP A 201 10.18 -1.34 16.18
N ILE A 202 11.37 -1.94 16.32
CA ILE A 202 11.64 -3.32 15.91
C ILE A 202 10.79 -4.27 16.77
N MET A 203 10.81 -4.10 18.09
CA MET A 203 10.02 -4.96 18.99
C MET A 203 8.52 -4.77 18.78
N ALA A 204 8.08 -3.52 18.64
CA ALA A 204 6.67 -3.22 18.35
C ALA A 204 6.23 -3.82 17.01
N GLY A 205 7.04 -3.70 15.97
CA GLY A 205 6.78 -4.25 14.65
C GLY A 205 6.76 -5.79 14.64
N MET A 206 7.65 -6.44 15.37
CA MET A 206 7.63 -7.90 15.53
C MET A 206 6.35 -8.38 16.22
N ASN A 207 5.89 -7.68 17.25
CA ASN A 207 4.63 -8.01 17.92
C ASN A 207 3.43 -7.84 16.99
N ASP A 208 3.41 -6.78 16.18
CA ASP A 208 2.35 -6.56 15.20
C ASP A 208 2.35 -7.65 14.12
N LEU A 209 3.53 -8.04 13.60
CA LEU A 209 3.65 -9.16 12.66
C LEU A 209 3.14 -10.47 13.24
N TYR A 210 3.42 -10.72 14.52
CA TYR A 210 2.95 -11.91 15.21
C TYR A 210 1.43 -11.95 15.26
N ARG A 211 0.81 -10.86 15.73
CA ARG A 211 -0.65 -10.71 15.78
C ARG A 211 -1.29 -10.85 14.40
N MET A 212 -0.72 -10.18 13.38
CA MET A 212 -1.23 -10.26 12.02
C MET A 212 -1.14 -11.67 11.45
N LYS A 213 -0.05 -12.40 11.72
CA LYS A 213 0.06 -13.80 11.32
C LYS A 213 -1.03 -14.65 11.96
N GLU A 214 -1.27 -14.50 13.27
CA GLU A 214 -2.34 -15.23 13.95
C GLU A 214 -3.71 -14.91 13.34
N MET A 215 -4.02 -13.63 13.15
CA MET A 215 -5.28 -13.20 12.54
C MET A 215 -5.45 -13.75 11.12
N LEU A 216 -4.41 -13.70 10.30
CA LEU A 216 -4.41 -14.25 8.93
C LEU A 216 -4.65 -15.77 8.89
N GLN A 217 -4.28 -16.48 9.94
CA GLN A 217 -4.45 -17.94 10.02
C GLN A 217 -5.85 -18.35 10.50
N GLN A 218 -6.60 -17.48 11.15
CA GLN A 218 -7.90 -17.77 11.74
C GLN A 218 -9.03 -17.53 10.75
N LEU A 219 -9.82 -18.57 10.44
CA LEU A 219 -10.95 -18.47 9.51
C LEU A 219 -12.06 -17.55 10.01
N GLU A 220 -12.16 -17.35 11.32
CA GLU A 220 -13.19 -16.52 11.96
C GLU A 220 -13.13 -15.07 11.48
N HIS A 221 -11.95 -14.51 11.29
CA HIS A 221 -11.77 -13.15 10.77
C HIS A 221 -12.30 -12.94 9.35
N TYR A 222 -12.58 -14.03 8.62
CA TYR A 222 -13.12 -13.99 7.28
C TYR A 222 -14.63 -14.29 7.21
N THR A 223 -15.28 -14.55 8.34
CA THR A 223 -16.71 -14.86 8.42
C THR A 223 -17.53 -13.71 8.97
N GLU A 224 -16.94 -12.87 9.80
CA GLU A 224 -17.59 -11.67 10.34
C GLU A 224 -17.58 -10.55 9.29
N ARG A 225 -18.75 -10.17 8.79
CA ARG A 225 -18.91 -9.17 7.75
C ARG A 225 -19.30 -7.85 8.35
N THR A 226 -18.48 -6.83 8.10
CA THR A 226 -18.76 -5.46 8.51
C THR A 226 -18.71 -4.56 7.27
N PHE A 227 -19.75 -3.77 7.06
CA PHE A 227 -19.73 -2.75 6.01
C PHE A 227 -18.70 -1.67 6.36
N CYS A 228 -17.86 -1.33 5.40
CA CYS A 228 -16.85 -0.27 5.54
C CYS A 228 -16.82 0.62 4.28
N SER A 229 -16.10 1.72 4.35
CA SER A 229 -15.94 2.65 3.20
C SER A 229 -15.38 1.97 1.95
N GLU A 230 -14.56 0.95 2.12
CA GLU A 230 -13.99 0.15 1.03
C GLU A 230 -15.05 -0.68 0.28
N CYS A 231 -16.23 -0.90 0.86
CA CYS A 231 -17.32 -1.61 0.20
C CYS A 231 -17.94 -0.82 -0.95
N ILE A 232 -17.79 0.51 -0.94
CA ILE A 232 -18.25 1.36 -2.03
C ILE A 232 -17.30 1.17 -3.23
N GLY A 233 -17.78 0.51 -4.29
CA GLY A 233 -16.95 0.20 -5.46
C GLY A 233 -16.06 -1.04 -5.31
N CYS A 234 -16.22 -1.84 -4.25
CA CYS A 234 -15.46 -3.06 -4.05
C CYS A 234 -15.74 -4.07 -5.17
N ALA A 235 -14.67 -4.59 -5.77
CA ALA A 235 -14.72 -5.56 -6.85
C ALA A 235 -15.32 -6.92 -6.46
N PHE A 236 -15.44 -7.21 -5.16
CA PHE A 236 -16.01 -8.44 -4.60
C PHE A 236 -17.35 -8.21 -3.89
N ARG A 237 -17.99 -7.05 -4.08
CA ARG A 237 -19.22 -6.67 -3.39
C ARG A 237 -20.32 -7.71 -3.55
N ASN A 238 -20.54 -8.19 -4.77
CA ASN A 238 -21.56 -9.20 -5.08
C ASN A 238 -21.30 -10.55 -4.40
N GLU A 239 -20.03 -10.93 -4.27
CA GLU A 239 -19.64 -12.18 -3.61
C GLU A 239 -19.70 -12.05 -2.07
N CYS A 240 -19.42 -10.85 -1.57
CA CYS A 240 -19.41 -10.55 -0.15
C CYS A 240 -20.85 -10.48 0.44
N LYS A 241 -21.88 -10.24 -0.39
CA LYS A 241 -23.30 -10.14 0.02
C LYS A 241 -23.55 -9.15 1.17
N VAL A 242 -22.77 -8.08 1.24
CA VAL A 242 -22.89 -7.06 2.30
C VAL A 242 -24.22 -6.33 2.21
N ASP A 243 -24.80 -6.22 1.02
CA ASP A 243 -26.06 -5.54 0.78
C ASP A 243 -27.25 -6.22 1.49
N GLU A 244 -27.27 -7.58 1.57
CA GLU A 244 -28.30 -8.33 2.32
C GLU A 244 -28.30 -8.00 3.82
N MET A 245 -27.14 -7.60 4.38
CA MET A 245 -27.04 -7.21 5.79
C MET A 245 -27.45 -5.74 6.03
N GLN A 246 -27.20 -4.87 5.05
CA GLN A 246 -27.58 -3.46 5.14
C GLN A 246 -29.09 -3.31 5.12
N ASP A 247 -29.79 -4.05 4.25
CA ASP A 247 -31.25 -4.11 4.20
C ASP A 247 -31.85 -4.69 5.49
N ALA A 248 -31.19 -5.69 6.09
CA ALA A 248 -31.62 -6.27 7.36
C ALA A 248 -31.43 -5.32 8.56
N LEU A 249 -30.37 -4.50 8.54
CA LEU A 249 -30.12 -3.46 9.57
C LEU A 249 -31.06 -2.27 9.42
N ILE A 250 -31.35 -1.84 8.21
CA ILE A 250 -32.32 -0.79 7.92
C ILE A 250 -33.73 -1.27 8.33
N ALA A 251 -34.10 -2.51 7.99
CA ALA A 251 -35.38 -3.10 8.37
C ALA A 251 -35.53 -3.22 9.90
N LYS A 252 -34.48 -3.55 10.63
CA LYS A 252 -34.50 -3.58 12.12
C LYS A 252 -34.65 -2.18 12.73
N ASN A 253 -34.05 -1.16 12.15
CA ASN A 253 -34.18 0.23 12.64
C ASN A 253 -35.52 0.87 12.27
N THR A 254 -36.25 0.33 11.28
CA THR A 254 -37.58 0.82 10.87
C THR A 254 -38.71 0.22 11.71
N ILE A 255 -38.45 -0.78 12.56
CA ILE A 255 -39.46 -1.44 13.44
C ILE A 255 -39.45 -0.83 14.87
N LEU A 256 -38.65 0.18 15.14
CA LEU A 256 -38.63 0.90 16.42
C LEU A 256 -39.26 2.29 16.28
N HIS A 257 -40.59 2.32 15.98
CA HIS A 257 -41.47 3.48 16.22
C HIS A 257 -42.76 3.02 16.90
#